data_1f49805593c53ba5838f744b3c964a12
#
_entry.id   1f49805593c53ba5838f744b3c964a12
#
_cell.length_a   1.000
_cell.length_b   1.000
_cell.length_c   1.000
_cell.angle_alpha   90.00
_cell.angle_beta   90.00
_cell.angle_gamma   90.00
#
_symmetry.space_group_name_H-M   'P 1'
#
loop_
_entity.id
_entity.type
_entity.pdbx_description
1 polymer ?
#
loop_
_entity_poly.entity_id
_entity_poly.type
_entity_poly.pdbx_seq_one_letter_code
_entity_poly.pdbx_strand_id
1 'polypeptide(L)'
;MTSHSGSNGVSPSLRWKAVPQAKSYLVICEDPDAKPITPFVHWVAWNIPATSTELPEGLQEQAQLTDPQGVRQGRTSRGNVGYMGPRPPVGDAPHHYHFQVFALDTLLDVPPGSDRDVVLQAAQGHVIAAGEIVGLYQQTAAPTK
;
A
#
# COMPACT_ATOMS: atom_id res chain seq x y z
N MET A 1 -6.61 -2.98 -11.89
CA MET A 1 -5.36 -3.29 -11.20
C MET A 1 -4.88 -4.65 -11.64
N THR A 2 -3.66 -4.73 -12.05
CA THR A 2 -3.06 -6.01 -12.29
C THR A 2 -2.54 -6.56 -10.97
N SER A 3 -2.91 -7.76 -10.69
CA SER A 3 -2.64 -8.27 -9.37
C SER A 3 -1.97 -9.63 -9.35
N HIS A 4 -1.66 -10.18 -10.50
CA HIS A 4 -1.12 -11.52 -10.53
C HIS A 4 0.26 -11.61 -9.91
N SER A 5 0.91 -10.50 -9.69
CA SER A 5 2.25 -10.50 -9.13
C SER A 5 2.26 -10.54 -7.62
N GLY A 6 1.11 -10.55 -6.97
CA GLY A 6 1.08 -10.52 -5.51
C GLY A 6 1.83 -11.66 -4.88
N SER A 7 1.80 -12.85 -5.49
CA SER A 7 2.47 -14.01 -4.94
C SER A 7 3.99 -13.86 -4.92
N ASN A 8 4.54 -12.93 -5.69
CA ASN A 8 5.98 -12.70 -5.75
C ASN A 8 6.43 -11.56 -4.88
N GLY A 9 5.52 -10.95 -4.14
CA GLY A 9 5.88 -9.79 -3.35
C GLY A 9 6.10 -8.53 -4.16
N VAL A 10 5.69 -8.53 -5.41
CA VAL A 10 5.81 -7.36 -6.28
C VAL A 10 4.62 -6.46 -6.04
N SER A 11 4.87 -5.18 -5.75
CA SER A 11 3.80 -4.25 -5.52
C SER A 11 2.98 -4.05 -6.80
N PRO A 12 1.66 -3.92 -6.69
CA PRO A 12 0.82 -3.74 -7.87
C PRO A 12 0.90 -2.31 -8.37
N SER A 13 0.49 -2.13 -9.62
CA SER A 13 0.26 -0.79 -10.11
C SER A 13 -1.08 -0.31 -9.57
N LEU A 14 -1.11 0.93 -9.13
CA LEU A 14 -2.31 1.56 -8.60
C LEU A 14 -2.54 2.87 -9.33
N ARG A 15 -3.81 3.22 -9.48
CA ARG A 15 -4.18 4.47 -10.12
C ARG A 15 -5.41 5.03 -9.41
N TRP A 16 -5.42 6.33 -9.21
CA TRP A 16 -6.52 7.00 -8.55
C TRP A 16 -6.77 8.35 -9.19
N LYS A 17 -7.87 8.95 -8.79
CA LYS A 17 -8.27 10.23 -9.33
C LYS A 17 -7.59 11.35 -8.54
N ALA A 18 -7.08 12.33 -9.23
CA ALA A 18 -6.42 13.47 -8.59
C ALA A 18 -7.41 14.19 -7.67
N VAL A 19 -6.91 14.59 -6.52
CA VAL A 19 -7.70 15.36 -5.55
C VAL A 19 -7.17 16.79 -5.54
N PRO A 20 -8.01 17.78 -5.84
CA PRO A 20 -7.57 19.17 -5.77
C PRO A 20 -7.06 19.50 -4.37
N GLN A 21 -6.02 20.32 -4.31
CA GLN A 21 -5.42 20.78 -3.06
C GLN A 21 -4.63 19.70 -2.31
N ALA A 22 -4.55 18.48 -2.83
CA ALA A 22 -3.69 17.49 -2.23
C ALA A 22 -2.23 17.91 -2.39
N LYS A 23 -1.45 17.70 -1.33
CA LYS A 23 -0.01 17.92 -1.37
C LYS A 23 0.76 16.63 -1.40
N SER A 24 0.15 15.54 -0.97
CA SER A 24 0.73 14.22 -1.07
C SER A 24 -0.37 13.19 -0.93
N TYR A 25 0.00 11.95 -1.24
CA TYR A 25 -0.91 10.81 -1.05
C TYR A 25 -0.26 9.78 -0.17
N LEU A 26 -1.10 9.04 0.54
CA LEU A 26 -0.72 7.93 1.39
C LEU A 26 -1.48 6.71 0.92
N VAL A 27 -0.77 5.59 0.75
CA VAL A 27 -1.38 4.32 0.35
C VAL A 27 -1.16 3.31 1.45
N ILE A 28 -2.23 2.62 1.84
CA ILE A 28 -2.16 1.54 2.81
C ILE A 28 -2.87 0.34 2.23
N CYS A 29 -2.21 -0.82 2.30
CA CYS A 29 -2.83 -2.09 1.93
C CYS A 29 -2.87 -2.97 3.16
N GLU A 30 -4.06 -3.41 3.54
CA GLU A 30 -4.19 -4.30 4.69
C GLU A 30 -5.29 -5.30 4.46
N ASP A 31 -5.19 -6.43 5.16
CA ASP A 31 -6.17 -7.50 5.15
C ASP A 31 -6.89 -7.46 6.50
N PRO A 32 -8.15 -7.01 6.53
CA PRO A 32 -8.88 -6.92 7.79
C PRO A 32 -9.29 -8.26 8.36
N ASP A 33 -9.20 -9.33 7.58
CA ASP A 33 -9.64 -10.65 7.99
C ASP A 33 -8.48 -11.56 8.37
N ALA A 34 -7.26 -11.08 8.30
CA ALA A 34 -6.10 -11.90 8.59
C ALA A 34 -6.03 -12.26 10.07
N LYS A 35 -5.47 -13.43 10.32
CA LYS A 35 -5.24 -13.91 11.69
C LYS A 35 -3.85 -14.49 11.77
N PRO A 36 -3.21 -14.44 12.92
CA PRO A 36 -3.67 -13.89 14.21
C PRO A 36 -3.53 -12.37 14.33
N ILE A 37 -2.89 -11.72 13.37
CA ILE A 37 -2.71 -10.27 13.38
C ILE A 37 -3.81 -9.63 12.55
N THR A 38 -4.64 -8.81 13.16
CA THR A 38 -5.79 -8.19 12.50
C THR A 38 -5.84 -6.71 12.81
N PRO A 39 -5.79 -5.82 11.82
CA PRO A 39 -5.55 -6.14 10.41
C PRO A 39 -4.08 -6.44 10.15
N PHE A 40 -3.84 -7.23 9.12
CA PHE A 40 -2.47 -7.49 8.70
C PHE A 40 -2.08 -6.45 7.66
N VAL A 41 -0.99 -5.73 7.92
CA VAL A 41 -0.55 -4.65 7.05
C VAL A 41 0.42 -5.22 6.01
N HIS A 42 0.05 -5.08 4.74
CA HIS A 42 0.87 -5.53 3.63
C HIS A 42 1.71 -4.41 3.04
N TRP A 43 1.30 -3.15 3.23
CA TRP A 43 2.00 -2.05 2.57
C TRP A 43 1.57 -0.73 3.18
N VAL A 44 2.52 0.13 3.43
CA VAL A 44 2.25 1.54 3.76
C VAL A 44 3.29 2.38 3.04
N ALA A 45 2.81 3.34 2.24
CA ALA A 45 3.68 4.22 1.46
C ALA A 45 3.10 5.63 1.54
N TRP A 46 3.96 6.61 1.76
CA TRP A 46 3.50 7.98 1.92
C TRP A 46 4.44 8.94 1.23
N ASN A 47 4.04 10.22 1.25
CA ASN A 47 4.76 11.29 0.54
C ASN A 47 4.82 11.02 -0.96
N ILE A 48 3.76 10.38 -1.48
CA ILE A 48 3.61 10.24 -2.91
C ILE A 48 3.27 11.62 -3.47
N PRO A 49 4.01 12.12 -4.45
CA PRO A 49 3.82 13.50 -4.90
C PRO A 49 2.41 13.76 -5.41
N ALA A 50 1.89 14.96 -5.13
CA ALA A 50 0.55 15.33 -5.54
C ALA A 50 0.39 15.34 -7.06
N THR A 51 1.48 15.46 -7.78
CA THR A 51 1.45 15.41 -9.24
C THR A 51 1.34 13.99 -9.78
N SER A 52 1.46 12.99 -8.91
CA SER A 52 1.35 11.58 -9.31
C SER A 52 0.01 11.05 -8.87
N THR A 53 -0.74 10.46 -9.80
CA THR A 53 -2.00 9.81 -9.50
C THR A 53 -1.92 8.31 -9.75
N GLU A 54 -0.72 7.79 -9.76
CA GLU A 54 -0.51 6.37 -9.94
C GLU A 54 0.83 5.96 -9.36
N LEU A 55 0.92 4.69 -9.03
CA LEU A 55 2.17 4.05 -8.66
C LEU A 55 2.42 2.91 -9.63
N PRO A 56 3.64 2.82 -10.18
CA PRO A 56 3.95 1.71 -11.08
C PRO A 56 4.08 0.40 -10.31
N GLU A 57 3.92 -0.68 -11.02
CA GLU A 57 4.15 -2.00 -10.47
C GLU A 57 5.64 -2.18 -10.14
N GLY A 58 5.90 -2.90 -9.04
CA GLY A 58 7.28 -3.30 -8.77
C GLY A 58 8.15 -2.26 -8.11
N LEU A 59 7.60 -1.47 -7.20
CA LEU A 59 8.42 -0.54 -6.45
C LEU A 59 9.47 -1.28 -5.63
N GLN A 60 10.64 -0.67 -5.48
CA GLN A 60 11.73 -1.26 -4.73
C GLN A 60 11.37 -1.38 -3.26
N GLU A 61 11.93 -2.40 -2.60
CA GLU A 61 11.69 -2.64 -1.18
C GLU A 61 12.67 -1.83 -0.35
N GLN A 62 12.56 -0.53 -0.45
CA GLN A 62 13.42 0.41 0.27
C GLN A 62 12.56 1.37 1.08
N ALA A 63 13.11 1.81 2.21
CA ALA A 63 12.37 2.72 3.08
C ALA A 63 12.15 4.07 2.43
N GLN A 64 13.06 4.49 1.56
CA GLN A 64 12.90 5.73 0.81
C GLN A 64 13.27 5.47 -0.63
N LEU A 65 12.34 5.82 -1.53
CA LEU A 65 12.51 5.57 -2.94
C LEU A 65 13.18 6.75 -3.63
N THR A 66 13.91 6.45 -4.69
CA THR A 66 14.44 7.49 -5.59
C THR A 66 13.52 7.66 -6.80
N ASP A 67 12.69 6.68 -7.11
CA ASP A 67 11.76 6.73 -8.22
C ASP A 67 10.50 5.93 -7.86
N PRO A 68 9.37 6.56 -7.60
CA PRO A 68 9.15 8.02 -7.56
C PRO A 68 9.91 8.68 -6.42
N GLN A 69 10.48 9.82 -6.72
CA GLN A 69 11.32 10.48 -5.76
C GLN A 69 10.53 10.98 -4.54
N GLY A 70 11.09 10.77 -3.37
CA GLY A 70 10.51 11.26 -2.14
C GLY A 70 9.52 10.32 -1.48
N VAL A 71 9.08 9.28 -2.18
CA VAL A 71 8.15 8.31 -1.59
C VAL A 71 8.86 7.53 -0.51
N ARG A 72 8.20 7.40 0.64
CA ARG A 72 8.71 6.61 1.76
C ARG A 72 7.82 5.42 1.97
N GLN A 73 8.41 4.32 2.36
CA GLN A 73 7.69 3.09 2.65
C GLN A 73 7.99 2.65 4.07
N GLY A 74 6.98 2.06 4.69
CA GLY A 74 7.08 1.64 6.06
C GLY A 74 7.13 0.14 6.21
N ARG A 75 7.03 -0.29 7.46
CA ARG A 75 7.15 -1.68 7.85
C ARG A 75 5.81 -2.37 7.79
N THR A 76 5.79 -3.58 7.24
CA THR A 76 4.60 -4.41 7.23
C THR A 76 4.44 -5.13 8.57
N SER A 77 3.34 -5.86 8.70
CA SER A 77 3.11 -6.66 9.92
C SER A 77 4.15 -7.76 10.10
N ARG A 78 4.87 -8.12 9.05
CA ARG A 78 5.98 -9.07 9.15
C ARG A 78 7.31 -8.42 9.47
N GLY A 79 7.36 -7.10 9.45
CA GLY A 79 8.57 -6.37 9.80
C GLY A 79 9.45 -5.99 8.62
N ASN A 80 9.16 -6.47 7.42
CA ASN A 80 9.91 -6.02 6.25
C ASN A 80 9.40 -4.66 5.78
N VAL A 81 10.25 -3.95 5.07
CA VAL A 81 9.92 -2.64 4.53
C VAL A 81 9.48 -2.80 3.08
N GLY A 82 8.39 -2.10 2.71
CA GLY A 82 7.86 -2.14 1.38
C GLY A 82 6.61 -2.97 1.30
N TYR A 83 6.33 -3.47 0.10
CA TYR A 83 5.14 -4.26 -0.15
C TYR A 83 5.39 -5.74 0.15
N MET A 84 4.44 -6.34 0.84
CA MET A 84 4.45 -7.78 1.04
C MET A 84 3.19 -8.35 0.42
N GLY A 85 3.38 -9.19 -0.60
CA GLY A 85 2.27 -9.75 -1.32
C GLY A 85 1.39 -10.66 -0.48
N PRO A 86 0.13 -10.77 -0.84
CA PRO A 86 -0.77 -11.69 -0.17
C PRO A 86 -0.37 -13.14 -0.49
N ARG A 87 -0.57 -14.02 0.50
CA ARG A 87 -0.20 -15.41 0.37
C ARG A 87 -1.28 -16.30 0.99
N PRO A 88 -2.52 -16.25 0.47
CA PRO A 88 -3.52 -17.17 0.99
C PRO A 88 -3.14 -18.60 0.64
N PRO A 89 -3.50 -19.56 1.49
CA PRO A 89 -3.23 -20.98 1.17
C PRO A 89 -3.88 -21.36 -0.15
N VAL A 90 -3.22 -22.27 -0.86
CA VAL A 90 -3.74 -22.77 -2.12
C VAL A 90 -5.06 -23.49 -1.86
N GLY A 91 -6.08 -23.13 -2.66
CA GLY A 91 -7.40 -23.75 -2.52
C GLY A 91 -8.35 -23.01 -1.62
N ASP A 92 -7.87 -22.02 -0.88
CA ASP A 92 -8.76 -21.20 -0.07
C ASP A 92 -9.59 -20.30 -0.96
N ALA A 93 -10.70 -19.83 -0.39
CA ALA A 93 -11.48 -18.80 -1.04
C ALA A 93 -10.61 -17.55 -1.24
N PRO A 94 -10.83 -16.80 -2.32
CA PRO A 94 -10.05 -15.58 -2.53
C PRO A 94 -10.20 -14.61 -1.37
N HIS A 95 -9.07 -14.00 -1.00
CA HIS A 95 -9.05 -12.99 0.03
C HIS A 95 -9.16 -11.61 -0.60
N HIS A 96 -9.85 -10.71 0.09
CA HIS A 96 -10.01 -9.33 -0.37
C HIS A 96 -8.96 -8.47 0.32
N TYR A 97 -8.13 -7.81 -0.47
CA TYR A 97 -7.10 -6.93 0.04
C TYR A 97 -7.49 -5.49 -0.29
N HIS A 98 -7.50 -4.65 0.73
CA HIS A 98 -8.00 -3.30 0.63
C HIS A 98 -6.82 -2.34 0.46
N PHE A 99 -6.79 -1.66 -0.68
CA PHE A 99 -5.83 -0.59 -0.94
C PHE A 99 -6.55 0.72 -0.69
N GLN A 100 -6.13 1.42 0.33
CA GLN A 100 -6.72 2.71 0.68
C GLN A 100 -5.76 3.81 0.25
N VAL A 101 -6.30 4.82 -0.42
CA VAL A 101 -5.54 5.97 -0.86
C VAL A 101 -6.09 7.19 -0.15
N PHE A 102 -5.23 7.89 0.55
CA PHE A 102 -5.60 9.10 1.28
C PHE A 102 -4.92 10.30 0.64
N ALA A 103 -5.68 11.34 0.37
CA ALA A 103 -5.12 12.61 -0.08
C ALA A 103 -4.88 13.47 1.15
N LEU A 104 -3.67 13.99 1.26
CA LEU A 104 -3.26 14.76 2.43
C LEU A 104 -2.96 16.19 2.04
N ASP A 105 -3.19 17.11 2.95
CA ASP A 105 -2.91 18.53 2.73
C ASP A 105 -1.48 18.91 3.12
N THR A 106 -0.64 17.93 3.39
CA THR A 106 0.73 18.16 3.79
C THR A 106 1.60 16.97 3.39
N LEU A 107 2.90 17.14 3.46
CA LEU A 107 3.83 16.04 3.45
C LEU A 107 4.00 15.58 4.90
N LEU A 108 4.21 14.29 5.07
CA LEU A 108 4.40 13.73 6.42
C LEU A 108 5.88 13.69 6.76
N ASP A 109 6.21 14.23 7.92
CA ASP A 109 7.59 14.20 8.43
C ASP A 109 7.73 12.97 9.32
N VAL A 110 7.64 11.82 8.67
CA VAL A 110 7.73 10.53 9.34
C VAL A 110 8.95 9.81 8.81
N PRO A 111 9.81 9.29 9.69
CA PRO A 111 11.02 8.62 9.22
C PRO A 111 10.70 7.43 8.31
N PRO A 112 11.48 7.21 7.26
CA PRO A 112 11.31 6.02 6.44
C PRO A 112 11.42 4.76 7.29
N GLY A 113 10.62 3.74 6.94
CA GLY A 113 10.63 2.49 7.69
C GLY A 113 9.72 2.46 8.90
N SER A 114 9.00 3.54 9.19
CA SER A 114 8.04 3.56 10.29
C SER A 114 6.86 2.66 9.98
N ASP A 115 6.16 2.24 11.03
CA ASP A 115 5.02 1.37 10.82
C ASP A 115 3.74 2.17 10.54
N ARG A 116 2.67 1.43 10.23
CA ARG A 116 1.39 2.01 9.86
C ARG A 116 0.83 2.95 10.93
N ASP A 117 0.95 2.56 12.20
CA ASP A 117 0.33 3.35 13.26
C ASP A 117 1.01 4.71 13.40
N VAL A 118 2.32 4.76 13.26
CA VAL A 118 3.05 6.02 13.29
C VAL A 118 2.63 6.92 12.14
N VAL A 119 2.49 6.33 10.94
CA VAL A 119 2.10 7.09 9.76
C VAL A 119 0.68 7.62 9.89
N LEU A 120 -0.25 6.79 10.35
CA LEU A 120 -1.64 7.22 10.52
C LEU A 120 -1.78 8.29 11.57
N GLN A 121 -1.01 8.20 12.63
CA GLN A 121 -1.03 9.23 13.66
C GLN A 121 -0.56 10.58 13.10
N ALA A 122 0.48 10.55 12.28
CA ALA A 122 0.97 11.78 11.66
C ALA A 122 -0.03 12.34 10.65
N ALA A 123 -0.79 11.47 9.98
CA ALA A 123 -1.75 11.90 8.98
C ALA A 123 -3.04 12.43 9.60
N GLN A 124 -3.26 12.19 10.88
CA GLN A 124 -4.49 12.59 11.53
C GLN A 124 -4.67 14.11 11.45
N GLY A 125 -5.86 14.54 11.02
CA GLY A 125 -6.12 15.95 10.85
C GLY A 125 -5.68 16.52 9.50
N HIS A 126 -5.04 15.71 8.65
CA HIS A 126 -4.54 16.18 7.37
C HIS A 126 -5.18 15.48 6.18
N VAL A 127 -6.09 14.54 6.41
CA VAL A 127 -6.74 13.81 5.33
C VAL A 127 -7.86 14.67 4.77
N ILE A 128 -7.79 14.99 3.47
CA ILE A 128 -8.81 15.79 2.82
C ILE A 128 -9.70 14.96 1.90
N ALA A 129 -9.30 13.75 1.57
CA ALA A 129 -10.12 12.81 0.79
C ALA A 129 -9.56 11.42 0.94
N ALA A 130 -10.41 10.42 0.74
CA ALA A 130 -9.99 9.03 0.81
C ALA A 130 -10.76 8.22 -0.24
N GLY A 131 -10.09 7.21 -0.76
CA GLY A 131 -10.70 6.26 -1.67
C GLY A 131 -10.18 4.87 -1.40
N GLU A 132 -10.88 3.87 -1.92
CA GLU A 132 -10.52 2.49 -1.70
C GLU A 132 -10.55 1.71 -2.99
N ILE A 133 -9.54 0.87 -3.19
CA ILE A 133 -9.48 -0.08 -4.27
C ILE A 133 -9.40 -1.46 -3.63
N VAL A 134 -10.29 -2.36 -4.02
CA VAL A 134 -10.28 -3.72 -3.50
C VAL A 134 -9.67 -4.64 -4.54
N GLY A 135 -8.59 -5.28 -4.15
CA GLY A 135 -7.96 -6.30 -4.97
C GLY A 135 -8.36 -7.68 -4.50
N LEU A 136 -8.47 -8.60 -5.43
CA LEU A 136 -8.84 -9.97 -5.13
C LEU A 136 -7.68 -10.87 -5.50
N TYR A 137 -7.18 -11.62 -4.53
CA TYR A 137 -6.06 -12.52 -4.72
C TYR A 137 -6.45 -13.92 -4.32
N GLN A 138 -6.01 -14.89 -5.10
CA GLN A 138 -6.14 -16.29 -4.79
C GLN A 138 -4.90 -17.00 -5.31
N GLN A 139 -4.24 -17.72 -4.39
CA GLN A 139 -3.08 -18.51 -4.81
C GLN A 139 -3.56 -19.84 -5.37
N THR A 140 -3.07 -20.20 -6.55
CA THR A 140 -3.48 -21.43 -7.21
C THR A 140 -2.26 -22.31 -7.42
N ALA A 141 -2.52 -23.59 -7.63
CA ALA A 141 -1.45 -24.55 -7.91
C ALA A 141 -0.80 -24.29 -9.26
N ALA A 142 -1.54 -23.72 -10.20
CA ALA A 142 -1.04 -23.39 -11.52
C ALA A 142 -1.18 -21.90 -11.75
N PRO A 143 -0.17 -21.25 -12.32
CA PRO A 143 -0.29 -19.81 -12.59
C PRO A 143 -1.36 -19.56 -13.62
N THR A 144 -2.12 -18.50 -13.42
CA THR A 144 -3.15 -18.10 -14.36
C THR A 144 -2.83 -16.70 -14.79
N LYS A 145 -1.99 -16.57 -15.59
CA LYS A 145 -1.69 -15.29 -16.12
C LYS A 145 -1.45 -14.20 -15.17
#